data_8c809f39c08feee2fa3087560810f82d
#
_entry.id   8c809f39c08feee2fa3087560810f82d
#
_cell.length_a   1.000
_cell.length_b   1.000
_cell.length_c   1.000
_cell.angle_alpha   90.00
_cell.angle_beta   90.00
_cell.angle_gamma   90.00
#
_symmetry.space_group_name_H-M   'P 1'
#
loop_
_entity.id
_entity.type
_entity.pdbx_description
1 polymer ?
#
loop_
_entity_poly.entity_id
_entity_poly.type
_entity_poly.pdbx_seq_one_letter_code
_entity_poly.pdbx_strand_id
1 'polypeptide(L)'
;APAGMFGTSIEEQRKAWTYYSNNLNQPPPNTMKVWEEIVPGEGFDVPVRIYRPAGAPAAGAPGVVYIHGGGFMKGDLDSSDSVAWGFAEQASAIVISVDYRLTPEHPYPAAFNDCWNSLKWVHEHSSRLGIDPARIGLAGDSAGGNLSAAVALKARDIGGPAIACAAIVYPGTGLDQDYP
;
A
#
# COMPACT_ATOMS: atom_id res chain seq x y z
N ALA A 1 -19.46 -4.26 17.42
CA ALA A 1 -19.22 -3.88 16.04
C ALA A 1 -20.53 -3.34 15.46
N PRO A 2 -20.54 -2.24 14.70
CA PRO A 2 -21.76 -1.79 14.05
C PRO A 2 -22.26 -2.87 13.09
N ALA A 3 -23.58 -3.06 13.05
CA ALA A 3 -24.28 -4.10 12.29
C ALA A 3 -24.11 -4.03 10.75
N GLY A 4 -23.17 -3.29 10.24
CA GLY A 4 -22.85 -3.14 8.82
C GLY A 4 -21.46 -3.58 8.41
N MET A 5 -20.61 -4.01 9.34
CA MET A 5 -19.23 -4.43 9.02
C MET A 5 -19.19 -5.72 8.20
N PHE A 6 -20.29 -6.48 8.22
CA PHE A 6 -20.51 -7.71 7.45
C PHE A 6 -21.80 -7.61 6.62
N GLY A 7 -22.05 -6.43 6.01
CA GLY A 7 -23.19 -6.23 5.13
C GLY A 7 -23.29 -7.32 4.06
N THR A 8 -24.49 -7.53 3.54
CA THR A 8 -24.75 -8.57 2.55
C THR A 8 -24.17 -8.26 1.18
N SER A 9 -23.96 -6.97 0.85
CA SER A 9 -23.33 -6.52 -0.40
C SER A 9 -21.92 -5.99 -0.20
N ILE A 10 -21.10 -6.06 -1.23
CA ILE A 10 -19.73 -5.51 -1.21
C ILE A 10 -19.75 -3.99 -1.00
N GLU A 11 -20.75 -3.29 -1.56
CA GLU A 11 -20.91 -1.86 -1.40
C GLU A 11 -21.18 -1.47 0.06
N GLU A 12 -22.06 -2.21 0.76
CA GLU A 12 -22.31 -1.99 2.19
C GLU A 12 -21.07 -2.25 3.03
N GLN A 13 -20.31 -3.30 2.71
CA GLN A 13 -19.07 -3.61 3.39
C GLN A 13 -18.01 -2.51 3.19
N ARG A 14 -17.89 -1.93 2.00
CA ARG A 14 -16.99 -0.81 1.70
C ARG A 14 -17.40 0.45 2.45
N LYS A 15 -18.69 0.80 2.43
CA LYS A 15 -19.23 1.94 3.21
C LYS A 15 -18.94 1.80 4.71
N ALA A 16 -19.16 0.60 5.25
CA ALA A 16 -18.89 0.34 6.66
C ALA A 16 -17.38 0.43 6.97
N TRP A 17 -16.52 -0.07 6.08
CA TRP A 17 -15.07 0.00 6.20
C TRP A 17 -14.58 1.46 6.20
N THR A 18 -15.01 2.26 5.22
CA THR A 18 -14.66 3.69 5.13
C THR A 18 -15.15 4.46 6.35
N TYR A 19 -16.40 4.23 6.79
CA TYR A 19 -16.91 4.86 8.01
C TYR A 19 -16.07 4.51 9.25
N TYR A 20 -15.73 3.24 9.42
CA TYR A 20 -14.93 2.79 10.55
C TYR A 20 -13.51 3.37 10.51
N SER A 21 -12.87 3.32 9.37
CA SER A 21 -11.51 3.84 9.18
C SER A 21 -11.44 5.35 9.41
N ASN A 22 -12.39 6.11 8.87
CA ASN A 22 -12.44 7.57 9.05
C ASN A 22 -12.62 8.01 10.51
N ASN A 23 -13.25 7.17 11.34
CA ASN A 23 -13.35 7.44 12.78
C ASN A 23 -12.08 7.12 13.56
N LEU A 24 -11.18 6.33 13.00
CA LEU A 24 -9.89 5.97 13.61
C LEU A 24 -8.73 6.78 13.05
N ASN A 25 -8.85 7.24 11.81
CA ASN A 25 -7.80 8.00 11.14
C ASN A 25 -7.59 9.36 11.83
N GLN A 26 -6.31 9.72 11.94
CA GLN A 26 -5.86 11.03 12.36
C GLN A 26 -5.23 11.74 11.16
N PRO A 27 -5.35 13.06 11.04
CA PRO A 27 -4.69 13.80 9.98
C PRO A 27 -3.16 13.68 10.12
N PRO A 28 -2.41 13.72 9.01
CA PRO A 28 -0.97 13.75 9.06
C PRO A 28 -0.48 15.04 9.77
N PRO A 29 0.71 15.02 10.38
CA PRO A 29 1.32 16.22 10.98
C PRO A 29 1.43 17.35 9.95
N ASN A 30 1.20 18.59 10.38
CA ASN A 30 1.29 19.79 9.50
C ASN A 30 2.68 19.97 8.86
N THR A 31 3.71 19.32 9.39
CA THR A 31 5.07 19.32 8.86
C THR A 31 5.28 18.30 7.74
N MET A 32 4.36 17.37 7.56
CA MET A 32 4.43 16.34 6.51
C MET A 32 3.94 16.90 5.18
N LYS A 33 4.68 16.63 4.11
CA LYS A 33 4.21 16.91 2.75
C LYS A 33 3.46 15.68 2.25
N VAL A 34 2.22 15.93 1.77
CA VAL A 34 1.36 14.88 1.21
C VAL A 34 0.89 15.32 -0.17
N TRP A 35 0.99 14.44 -1.15
CA TRP A 35 0.46 14.70 -2.50
C TRP A 35 0.11 13.38 -3.18
N GLU A 36 -0.63 13.44 -4.27
CA GLU A 36 -1.02 12.28 -5.06
C GLU A 36 -0.35 12.31 -6.42
N GLU A 37 -0.07 11.13 -6.94
CA GLU A 37 0.42 10.91 -8.30
C GLU A 37 -0.29 9.70 -8.92
N ILE A 38 -0.09 9.54 -10.21
CA ILE A 38 -0.62 8.42 -10.98
C ILE A 38 0.55 7.58 -11.48
N VAL A 39 0.53 6.30 -11.17
CA VAL A 39 1.44 5.32 -11.75
C VAL A 39 0.82 4.77 -13.04
N PRO A 40 1.41 5.03 -14.22
CA PRO A 40 0.89 4.48 -15.46
C PRO A 40 0.91 2.95 -15.46
N GLY A 41 -0.17 2.34 -15.93
CA GLY A 41 -0.29 0.89 -16.03
C GLY A 41 -0.91 0.43 -17.34
N GLU A 42 -0.74 -0.84 -17.67
CA GLU A 42 -1.38 -1.44 -18.83
C GLU A 42 -2.90 -1.58 -18.58
N GLY A 43 -3.68 -0.68 -19.18
CA GLY A 43 -5.14 -0.69 -19.10
C GLY A 43 -5.74 -0.12 -17.81
N PHE A 44 -4.92 0.30 -16.85
CA PHE A 44 -5.37 0.97 -15.64
C PHE A 44 -4.22 1.76 -15.00
N ASP A 45 -4.47 3.02 -14.77
CA ASP A 45 -3.55 3.92 -14.06
C ASP A 45 -3.79 3.83 -12.55
N VAL A 46 -2.75 3.56 -11.79
CA VAL A 46 -2.84 3.31 -10.34
C VAL A 46 -2.62 4.59 -9.57
N PRO A 47 -3.62 5.10 -8.84
CA PRO A 47 -3.42 6.23 -7.93
C PRO A 47 -2.49 5.86 -6.79
N VAL A 48 -1.62 6.79 -6.41
CA VAL A 48 -0.76 6.65 -5.24
C VAL A 48 -0.75 7.95 -4.43
N ARG A 49 -0.68 7.84 -3.11
CA ARG A 49 -0.49 8.98 -2.22
C ARG A 49 0.88 8.90 -1.58
N ILE A 50 1.62 10.00 -1.62
CA ILE A 50 3.01 10.07 -1.20
C ILE A 50 3.11 10.92 0.05
N TYR A 51 3.77 10.38 1.06
CA TYR A 51 3.98 11.03 2.35
C TYR A 51 5.47 11.25 2.56
N ARG A 52 5.86 12.51 2.72
CA ARG A 52 7.24 12.89 3.02
C ARG A 52 7.29 13.58 4.37
N PRO A 53 7.80 12.94 5.41
CA PRO A 53 7.94 13.54 6.73
C PRO A 53 9.08 14.58 6.74
N ALA A 54 9.01 15.55 7.65
CA ALA A 54 10.04 16.57 7.81
C ALA A 54 11.43 15.99 8.12
N GLY A 55 11.48 14.84 8.81
CA GLY A 55 12.71 14.13 9.15
C GLY A 55 13.36 13.37 7.99
N ALA A 56 12.70 13.23 6.83
CA ALA A 56 13.30 12.55 5.69
C ALA A 56 14.41 13.40 5.06
N PRO A 57 15.59 12.82 4.77
CA PRO A 57 16.66 13.50 4.05
C PRO A 57 16.17 14.13 2.74
N ALA A 58 16.74 15.29 2.36
CA ALA A 58 16.35 15.96 1.12
C ALA A 58 16.60 15.11 -0.13
N ALA A 59 17.63 14.27 -0.11
CA ALA A 59 17.94 13.28 -1.14
C ALA A 59 18.43 11.99 -0.49
N GLY A 60 18.21 10.86 -1.15
CA GLY A 60 18.64 9.55 -0.66
C GLY A 60 17.88 9.05 0.57
N ALA A 61 16.64 9.50 0.77
CA ALA A 61 15.78 9.01 1.84
C ALA A 61 15.44 7.52 1.64
N PRO A 62 15.16 6.77 2.69
CA PRO A 62 14.49 5.48 2.54
C PRO A 62 13.12 5.66 1.86
N GLY A 63 12.72 4.71 1.02
CA GLY A 63 11.39 4.65 0.43
C GLY A 63 10.62 3.43 0.91
N VAL A 64 9.31 3.53 1.06
CA VAL A 64 8.44 2.40 1.38
C VAL A 64 7.23 2.42 0.45
N VAL A 65 7.00 1.34 -0.26
CA VAL A 65 5.73 1.10 -0.96
C VAL A 65 4.80 0.42 0.03
N TYR A 66 3.74 1.13 0.44
CA TYR A 66 2.75 0.65 1.38
C TYR A 66 1.51 0.14 0.66
N ILE A 67 1.09 -1.06 1.01
CA ILE A 67 -0.03 -1.78 0.41
C ILE A 67 -1.04 -2.09 1.52
N HIS A 68 -2.22 -1.50 1.44
CA HIS A 68 -3.23 -1.59 2.49
C HIS A 68 -3.91 -2.96 2.56
N GLY A 69 -4.45 -3.29 3.73
CA GLY A 69 -5.33 -4.43 3.95
C GLY A 69 -6.76 -4.18 3.45
N GLY A 70 -7.64 -5.16 3.67
CA GLY A 70 -9.06 -5.06 3.29
C GLY A 70 -9.60 -6.26 2.54
N GLY A 71 -8.91 -7.42 2.60
CA GLY A 71 -9.34 -8.67 1.99
C GLY A 71 -9.40 -8.61 0.47
N PHE A 72 -8.60 -7.79 -0.17
CA PHE A 72 -8.59 -7.50 -1.61
C PHE A 72 -9.89 -6.87 -2.14
N MET A 73 -10.87 -6.61 -1.28
CA MET A 73 -12.21 -6.14 -1.64
C MET A 73 -12.53 -4.76 -1.11
N LYS A 74 -11.80 -4.27 -0.11
CA LYS A 74 -12.04 -3.02 0.61
C LYS A 74 -10.74 -2.28 0.82
N GLY A 75 -10.85 -1.02 1.18
CA GLY A 75 -9.71 -0.14 1.40
C GLY A 75 -9.47 0.78 0.21
N ASP A 76 -8.84 1.88 0.52
CA ASP A 76 -8.45 2.96 -0.39
C ASP A 76 -7.36 3.81 0.29
N LEU A 77 -6.90 4.86 -0.37
CA LEU A 77 -5.90 5.78 0.20
C LEU A 77 -6.38 6.43 1.50
N ASP A 78 -7.68 6.78 1.59
CA ASP A 78 -8.22 7.49 2.75
C ASP A 78 -8.36 6.56 3.96
N SER A 79 -8.84 5.34 3.76
CA SER A 79 -9.04 4.37 4.84
C SER A 79 -7.73 3.89 5.47
N SER A 80 -6.61 4.01 4.77
CA SER A 80 -5.27 3.63 5.23
C SER A 80 -4.35 4.81 5.55
N ASP A 81 -4.87 6.03 5.50
CA ASP A 81 -4.08 7.27 5.60
C ASP A 81 -3.21 7.30 6.84
N SER A 82 -3.80 7.09 8.04
CA SER A 82 -3.06 7.12 9.31
C SER A 82 -1.96 6.08 9.41
N VAL A 83 -2.14 4.92 8.82
CA VAL A 83 -1.12 3.86 8.83
C VAL A 83 0.03 4.25 7.92
N ALA A 84 -0.28 4.75 6.72
CA ALA A 84 0.72 5.14 5.73
C ALA A 84 1.59 6.31 6.24
N TRP A 85 0.98 7.40 6.72
CA TRP A 85 1.77 8.51 7.24
C TRP A 85 2.47 8.16 8.56
N GLY A 86 1.90 7.26 9.36
CA GLY A 86 2.55 6.75 10.58
C GLY A 86 3.84 6.00 10.26
N PHE A 87 3.85 5.16 9.23
CA PHE A 87 5.08 4.55 8.72
C PHE A 87 6.10 5.60 8.27
N ALA A 88 5.65 6.62 7.54
CA ALA A 88 6.55 7.69 7.07
C ALA A 88 7.24 8.40 8.23
N GLU A 89 6.48 8.80 9.24
CA GLU A 89 6.99 9.53 10.41
C GLU A 89 7.95 8.68 11.23
N GLN A 90 7.55 7.45 11.57
CA GLN A 90 8.33 6.56 12.44
C GLN A 90 9.63 6.07 11.78
N ALA A 91 9.61 5.82 10.48
CA ALA A 91 10.77 5.35 9.75
C ALA A 91 11.63 6.50 9.17
N SER A 92 11.20 7.75 9.27
CA SER A 92 11.80 8.88 8.53
C SER A 92 11.97 8.56 7.05
N ALA A 93 10.98 7.88 6.46
CA ALA A 93 10.97 7.37 5.09
C ALA A 93 9.92 8.08 4.25
N ILE A 94 10.12 8.12 2.93
CA ILE A 94 9.10 8.54 2.00
C ILE A 94 8.20 7.33 1.73
N VAL A 95 6.92 7.43 2.08
CA VAL A 95 5.95 6.34 1.89
C VAL A 95 5.09 6.61 0.68
N ILE A 96 4.91 5.61 -0.16
CA ILE A 96 4.02 5.60 -1.31
C ILE A 96 2.91 4.59 -1.06
N SER A 97 1.72 5.08 -0.69
CA SER A 97 0.52 4.26 -0.48
C SER A 97 -0.15 3.99 -1.81
N VAL A 98 -0.47 2.74 -2.09
CA VAL A 98 -0.96 2.27 -3.39
C VAL A 98 -2.47 2.01 -3.33
N ASP A 99 -3.23 2.64 -4.23
CA ASP A 99 -4.66 2.41 -4.43
C ASP A 99 -4.88 1.33 -5.49
N TYR A 100 -4.59 0.10 -5.14
CA TYR A 100 -4.70 -1.04 -6.06
C TYR A 100 -6.16 -1.42 -6.33
N ARG A 101 -6.44 -1.95 -7.51
CA ARG A 101 -7.77 -2.41 -7.93
C ARG A 101 -8.29 -3.53 -7.06
N LEU A 102 -9.57 -3.46 -6.73
CA LEU A 102 -10.24 -4.37 -5.80
C LEU A 102 -11.12 -5.41 -6.52
N THR A 103 -11.27 -6.56 -5.88
CA THR A 103 -12.28 -7.57 -6.25
C THR A 103 -13.65 -7.15 -5.70
N PRO A 104 -14.76 -7.63 -6.30
CA PRO A 104 -14.86 -8.55 -7.43
C PRO A 104 -14.70 -7.87 -8.80
N GLU A 105 -14.68 -6.55 -8.91
CA GLU A 105 -14.65 -5.82 -10.18
C GLU A 105 -13.38 -6.10 -10.96
N HIS A 106 -12.28 -6.29 -10.25
CA HIS A 106 -10.96 -6.56 -10.82
C HIS A 106 -10.33 -7.79 -10.12
N PRO A 107 -10.64 -9.00 -10.57
CA PRO A 107 -10.11 -10.20 -9.94
C PRO A 107 -8.59 -10.34 -10.15
N TYR A 108 -7.99 -11.29 -9.45
CA TYR A 108 -6.59 -11.65 -9.65
C TYR A 108 -6.28 -11.81 -11.16
N PRO A 109 -5.15 -11.26 -11.64
CA PRO A 109 -4.02 -10.69 -10.90
C PRO A 109 -4.00 -9.15 -10.84
N ALA A 110 -5.14 -8.46 -10.95
CA ALA A 110 -5.20 -7.00 -11.05
C ALA A 110 -4.46 -6.29 -9.90
N ALA A 111 -4.83 -6.54 -8.65
CA ALA A 111 -4.20 -5.94 -7.47
C ALA A 111 -2.68 -6.20 -7.41
N PHE A 112 -2.29 -7.43 -7.72
CA PHE A 112 -0.87 -7.80 -7.76
C PHE A 112 -0.09 -7.03 -8.82
N ASN A 113 -0.66 -6.89 -10.02
CA ASN A 113 -0.03 -6.14 -11.11
C ASN A 113 0.09 -4.65 -10.78
N ASP A 114 -0.92 -4.07 -10.12
CA ASP A 114 -0.90 -2.68 -9.70
C ASP A 114 0.21 -2.42 -8.67
N CYS A 115 0.33 -3.29 -7.66
CA CYS A 115 1.39 -3.19 -6.66
C CYS A 115 2.79 -3.41 -7.27
N TRP A 116 2.91 -4.36 -8.19
CA TRP A 116 4.15 -4.60 -8.92
C TRP A 116 4.57 -3.39 -9.78
N ASN A 117 3.62 -2.81 -10.51
CA ASN A 117 3.88 -1.63 -11.32
C ASN A 117 4.25 -0.42 -10.46
N SER A 118 3.61 -0.26 -9.30
CA SER A 118 3.94 0.80 -8.35
C SER A 118 5.36 0.65 -7.79
N LEU A 119 5.80 -0.56 -7.45
CA LEU A 119 7.20 -0.78 -7.03
C LEU A 119 8.19 -0.42 -8.13
N LYS A 120 7.96 -0.85 -9.37
CA LYS A 120 8.83 -0.50 -10.51
C LYS A 120 8.90 1.02 -10.70
N TRP A 121 7.75 1.66 -10.73
CA TRP A 121 7.66 3.09 -10.90
C TRP A 121 8.39 3.86 -9.79
N VAL A 122 8.26 3.47 -8.53
CA VAL A 122 9.00 4.08 -7.41
C VAL A 122 10.50 3.93 -7.61
N HIS A 123 10.96 2.78 -8.03
CA HIS A 123 12.38 2.54 -8.31
C HIS A 123 12.89 3.41 -9.47
N GLU A 124 12.16 3.48 -10.58
CA GLU A 124 12.50 4.27 -11.77
C GLU A 124 12.49 5.79 -11.48
N HIS A 125 11.59 6.25 -10.60
CA HIS A 125 11.45 7.66 -10.24
C HIS A 125 12.12 8.00 -8.89
N SER A 126 12.92 7.11 -8.32
CA SER A 126 13.53 7.27 -7.00
C SER A 126 14.30 8.58 -6.84
N SER A 127 15.10 8.97 -7.84
CA SER A 127 15.85 10.23 -7.84
C SER A 127 14.92 11.45 -7.75
N ARG A 128 13.85 11.49 -8.54
CA ARG A 128 12.84 12.58 -8.53
C ARG A 128 12.10 12.64 -7.20
N LEU A 129 11.81 11.50 -6.61
CA LEU A 129 11.16 11.39 -5.31
C LEU A 129 12.11 11.69 -4.14
N GLY A 130 13.43 11.78 -4.39
CA GLY A 130 14.45 11.93 -3.36
C GLY A 130 14.72 10.66 -2.56
N ILE A 131 14.40 9.49 -3.13
CA ILE A 131 14.58 8.16 -2.55
C ILE A 131 15.92 7.57 -3.02
N ASP A 132 16.59 6.83 -2.14
CA ASP A 132 17.70 5.96 -2.51
C ASP A 132 17.13 4.63 -3.07
N PRO A 133 17.35 4.28 -4.34
CA PRO A 133 16.83 3.05 -4.92
C PRO A 133 17.34 1.78 -4.25
N ALA A 134 18.46 1.83 -3.53
CA ALA A 134 18.96 0.71 -2.74
C ALA A 134 18.27 0.57 -1.37
N ARG A 135 17.42 1.52 -1.00
CA ARG A 135 16.76 1.60 0.31
C ARG A 135 15.23 1.63 0.18
N ILE A 136 14.70 0.95 -0.82
CA ILE A 136 13.25 0.79 -1.01
C ILE A 136 12.78 -0.48 -0.28
N GLY A 137 11.80 -0.32 0.59
CA GLY A 137 11.12 -1.42 1.28
C GLY A 137 9.67 -1.56 0.83
N LEU A 138 9.07 -2.69 1.23
CA LEU A 138 7.63 -2.93 1.14
C LEU A 138 7.03 -2.95 2.54
N ALA A 139 5.81 -2.48 2.69
CA ALA A 139 5.04 -2.66 3.91
C ALA A 139 3.57 -2.96 3.55
N GLY A 140 2.93 -3.79 4.35
CA GLY A 140 1.50 -4.06 4.16
C GLY A 140 0.93 -4.96 5.24
N ASP A 141 -0.36 -4.81 5.47
CA ASP A 141 -1.12 -5.56 6.46
C ASP A 141 -2.16 -6.47 5.81
N SER A 142 -2.42 -7.63 6.38
CA SER A 142 -3.46 -8.56 5.92
C SER A 142 -3.32 -8.90 4.41
N ALA A 143 -4.31 -8.56 3.58
CA ALA A 143 -4.24 -8.70 2.13
C ALA A 143 -3.07 -7.91 1.52
N GLY A 144 -2.78 -6.71 2.02
CA GLY A 144 -1.61 -5.93 1.61
C GLY A 144 -0.29 -6.58 2.01
N GLY A 145 -0.25 -7.26 3.16
CA GLY A 145 0.88 -8.09 3.56
C GLY A 145 1.11 -9.27 2.61
N ASN A 146 0.03 -9.93 2.17
CA ASN A 146 0.10 -10.98 1.14
C ASN A 146 0.63 -10.43 -0.19
N LEU A 147 0.08 -9.30 -0.67
CA LEU A 147 0.54 -8.65 -1.89
C LEU A 147 2.02 -8.22 -1.79
N SER A 148 2.43 -7.67 -0.64
CA SER A 148 3.83 -7.31 -0.38
C SER A 148 4.76 -8.51 -0.49
N ALA A 149 4.39 -9.64 0.10
CA ALA A 149 5.15 -10.88 -0.01
C ALA A 149 5.24 -11.38 -1.45
N ALA A 150 4.11 -11.39 -2.17
CA ALA A 150 4.05 -11.84 -3.56
C ALA A 150 4.89 -10.94 -4.50
N VAL A 151 4.84 -9.62 -4.31
CA VAL A 151 5.66 -8.65 -5.05
C VAL A 151 7.15 -8.85 -4.76
N ALA A 152 7.52 -9.07 -3.47
CA ALA A 152 8.90 -9.34 -3.09
C ALA A 152 9.44 -10.63 -3.72
N LEU A 153 8.63 -11.69 -3.73
CA LEU A 153 8.99 -12.96 -4.38
C LEU A 153 9.20 -12.77 -5.88
N LYS A 154 8.28 -12.06 -6.56
CA LYS A 154 8.45 -11.76 -7.99
C LYS A 154 9.72 -10.97 -8.26
N ALA A 155 10.00 -9.93 -7.48
CA ALA A 155 11.22 -9.12 -7.64
C ALA A 155 12.48 -9.98 -7.53
N ARG A 156 12.54 -10.88 -6.55
CA ARG A 156 13.63 -11.85 -6.39
C ARG A 156 13.77 -12.78 -7.59
N ASP A 157 12.66 -13.38 -8.03
CA ASP A 157 12.68 -14.48 -9.01
C ASP A 157 13.04 -14.01 -10.43
N ILE A 158 12.74 -12.74 -10.77
CA ILE A 158 13.06 -12.20 -12.10
C ILE A 158 14.23 -11.21 -12.09
N GLY A 159 14.93 -11.03 -10.95
CA GLY A 159 15.99 -10.03 -10.84
C GLY A 159 15.47 -8.60 -11.00
N GLY A 160 14.29 -8.31 -10.47
CA GLY A 160 13.61 -7.01 -10.55
C GLY A 160 14.18 -5.95 -9.60
N PRO A 161 13.40 -4.88 -9.28
CA PRO A 161 13.83 -3.84 -8.37
C PRO A 161 14.31 -4.41 -7.03
N ALA A 162 15.45 -3.90 -6.53
CA ALA A 162 15.97 -4.32 -5.23
C ALA A 162 15.02 -3.89 -4.11
N ILE A 163 14.74 -4.81 -3.18
CA ILE A 163 13.93 -4.56 -1.99
C ILE A 163 14.82 -4.73 -0.77
N ALA A 164 15.04 -3.65 -0.03
CA ALA A 164 15.92 -3.64 1.13
C ALA A 164 15.31 -4.35 2.35
N CYS A 165 13.99 -4.26 2.53
CA CYS A 165 13.26 -4.90 3.62
C CYS A 165 11.77 -5.04 3.27
N ALA A 166 11.07 -5.88 4.04
CA ALA A 166 9.62 -6.00 3.95
C ALA A 166 9.02 -6.11 5.36
N ALA A 167 8.08 -5.21 5.68
CA ALA A 167 7.27 -5.28 6.90
C ALA A 167 5.90 -5.89 6.55
N ILE A 168 5.80 -7.19 6.77
CA ILE A 168 4.61 -7.98 6.41
C ILE A 168 3.83 -8.28 7.69
N VAL A 169 2.68 -7.60 7.85
CA VAL A 169 1.90 -7.62 9.09
C VAL A 169 0.70 -8.55 8.92
N TYR A 170 0.59 -9.59 9.76
CA TYR A 170 -0.47 -10.62 9.77
C TYR A 170 -1.00 -11.00 8.37
N PRO A 171 -0.13 -11.41 7.43
CA PRO A 171 -0.54 -11.67 6.05
C PRO A 171 -1.45 -12.90 5.96
N GLY A 172 -2.41 -12.87 5.02
CA GLY A 172 -3.11 -14.08 4.61
C GLY A 172 -2.21 -14.92 3.71
N THR A 173 -1.49 -15.90 4.26
CA THR A 173 -0.45 -16.68 3.54
C THR A 173 -0.91 -18.02 3.01
N GLY A 174 -2.11 -18.46 3.30
CA GLY A 174 -2.65 -19.73 2.82
C GLY A 174 -4.16 -19.74 2.87
N LEU A 175 -4.76 -20.41 1.90
CA LEU A 175 -6.12 -20.92 1.99
C LEU A 175 -5.97 -22.34 2.50
N ASP A 176 -5.89 -22.52 3.80
CA ASP A 176 -6.09 -23.84 4.38
C ASP A 176 -7.57 -24.15 4.22
N GLN A 177 -7.88 -25.14 3.37
CA GLN A 177 -9.26 -25.55 3.12
C GLN A 177 -9.92 -26.16 4.36
N ASP A 178 -9.12 -26.43 5.39
CA ASP A 178 -9.54 -26.99 6.66
C ASP A 178 -9.71 -25.91 7.75
N TYR A 179 -9.68 -24.62 7.40
CA TYR A 179 -9.97 -23.55 8.36
C TYR A 179 -11.48 -23.50 8.62
N PRO A 180 -11.96 -23.74 9.87
CA PRO A 180 -13.37 -23.80 10.19
C PRO A 180 -14.09 -22.47 10.02
#